data_6eb64724946909d9c560e74dd459d2e6
#
_entry.id   6eb64724946909d9c560e74dd459d2e6
#
_cell.length_a   1.000
_cell.length_b   1.000
_cell.length_c   1.000
_cell.angle_alpha   90.00
_cell.angle_beta   90.00
_cell.angle_gamma   90.00
#
_symmetry.space_group_name_H-M   'P 1'
#
loop_
_entity.id
_entity.type
_entity.pdbx_description
1 polymer ?
#
loop_
_entity_poly.entity_id
_entity_poly.type
_entity_poly.pdbx_seq_one_letter_code
_entity_poly.pdbx_strand_id
1 'polypeptide(L)'
;LQEALGANYRQRILPERAALLRARIAVGEWARPLHFEREGITTLTDIAYGEHGDFNKLDIVRPAGPVVPGRPVLLHIHGGAWMIGQKSREALPLIRHLAQRGWVVATINYRLSPAAKWPAHIVDVKRALAWVKAHIAEHGGDPGFIAISGGSAGGHLTSLLALTPNDPAFQPGFEGVDTQVQAAVPFYGKYDFIDRDGLVKGSHGFTEFLA
;
A
#
# COMPACT_ATOMS: atom_id res chain seq x y z
N LEU A 1 -7.16 -4.72 -20.29
CA LEU A 1 -7.94 -3.70 -19.56
C LEU A 1 -9.29 -3.41 -20.23
N GLN A 2 -9.29 -3.20 -21.55
CA GLN A 2 -10.52 -2.97 -22.32
C GLN A 2 -11.46 -4.19 -22.29
N GLU A 3 -10.89 -5.39 -22.34
CA GLU A 3 -11.59 -6.67 -22.25
C GLU A 3 -12.20 -6.90 -20.87
N ALA A 4 -11.47 -6.56 -19.79
CA ALA A 4 -11.92 -6.73 -18.40
C ALA A 4 -12.90 -5.65 -17.92
N LEU A 5 -12.77 -4.40 -18.41
CA LEU A 5 -13.55 -3.26 -17.94
C LEU A 5 -14.67 -2.84 -18.91
N GLY A 6 -14.75 -3.49 -20.10
CA GLY A 6 -15.66 -3.16 -21.18
C GLY A 6 -15.15 -2.05 -22.10
N ALA A 7 -15.65 -2.03 -23.34
CA ALA A 7 -15.18 -1.11 -24.37
C ALA A 7 -15.30 0.37 -23.99
N ASN A 8 -16.25 0.72 -23.14
CA ASN A 8 -16.59 2.09 -22.77
C ASN A 8 -16.06 2.52 -21.39
N TYR A 9 -15.09 1.78 -20.81
CA TYR A 9 -14.60 2.08 -19.45
C TYR A 9 -14.06 3.52 -19.30
N ARG A 10 -13.48 4.09 -20.37
CA ARG A 10 -12.95 5.46 -20.37
C ARG A 10 -14.06 6.52 -20.21
N GLN A 11 -15.27 6.24 -20.62
CA GLN A 11 -16.42 7.13 -20.48
C GLN A 11 -16.93 7.22 -19.03
N ARG A 12 -16.55 6.25 -18.18
CA ARG A 12 -16.84 6.22 -16.75
C ARG A 12 -15.85 7.03 -15.91
N ILE A 13 -14.78 7.53 -16.55
CA ILE A 13 -13.78 8.36 -15.89
C ILE A 13 -14.24 9.81 -16.00
N LEU A 14 -14.36 10.48 -14.87
CA LEU A 14 -14.75 11.89 -14.84
C LEU A 14 -13.80 12.71 -15.74
N PRO A 15 -14.33 13.65 -16.54
CA PRO A 15 -13.53 14.40 -17.52
C PRO A 15 -12.31 15.09 -16.93
N GLU A 16 -12.43 15.66 -15.74
CA GLU A 16 -11.33 16.30 -15.01
C GLU A 16 -10.24 15.30 -14.61
N ARG A 17 -10.59 14.04 -14.36
CA ARG A 17 -9.63 12.96 -14.07
C ARG A 17 -9.06 12.35 -15.35
N ALA A 18 -9.84 12.27 -16.42
CA ALA A 18 -9.38 11.78 -17.71
C ALA A 18 -8.24 12.63 -18.28
N ALA A 19 -8.28 13.94 -18.05
CA ALA A 19 -7.22 14.88 -18.46
C ALA A 19 -5.86 14.60 -17.76
N LEU A 20 -5.88 13.97 -16.58
CA LEU A 20 -4.69 13.60 -15.82
C LEU A 20 -4.10 12.23 -16.25
N LEU A 21 -4.85 11.43 -17.02
CA LEU A 21 -4.40 10.14 -17.52
C LEU A 21 -3.48 10.32 -18.74
N ARG A 22 -2.18 10.37 -18.52
CA ARG A 22 -1.21 10.31 -19.60
C ARG A 22 -1.15 8.90 -20.18
N ALA A 23 -1.52 8.78 -21.46
CA ALA A 23 -1.51 7.49 -22.17
C ALA A 23 -0.08 6.99 -22.49
N ARG A 24 0.95 7.80 -22.30
CA ARG A 24 2.35 7.45 -22.61
C ARG A 24 3.25 7.85 -21.46
N ILE A 25 4.10 6.92 -21.06
CA ILE A 25 5.23 7.18 -20.16
C ILE A 25 6.32 7.88 -20.99
N ALA A 26 6.82 9.01 -20.53
CA ALA A 26 7.91 9.71 -21.21
C ALA A 26 9.17 8.83 -21.14
N VAL A 27 9.78 8.54 -22.28
CA VAL A 27 11.00 7.70 -22.37
C VAL A 27 12.13 8.25 -21.50
N GLY A 28 12.21 9.58 -21.33
CA GLY A 28 13.16 10.23 -20.43
C GLY A 28 12.97 9.90 -18.95
N GLU A 29 11.77 9.55 -18.50
CA GLU A 29 11.49 9.09 -17.13
C GLU A 29 12.06 7.68 -16.91
N TRP A 30 12.09 6.85 -17.96
CA TRP A 30 12.67 5.51 -17.94
C TRP A 30 14.22 5.54 -17.96
N ALA A 31 14.80 6.53 -18.63
CA ALA A 31 16.25 6.66 -18.76
C ALA A 31 16.94 7.14 -17.47
N ARG A 32 16.17 7.56 -16.45
CA ARG A 32 16.69 8.05 -15.17
C ARG A 32 16.01 7.36 -13.99
N PRO A 33 16.10 6.03 -13.85
CA PRO A 33 15.35 5.27 -12.85
C PRO A 33 15.70 5.61 -11.39
N LEU A 34 16.82 6.28 -11.16
CA LEU A 34 17.29 6.70 -9.83
C LEU A 34 17.14 8.22 -9.59
N HIS A 35 16.69 8.97 -10.58
CA HIS A 35 16.48 10.41 -10.47
C HIS A 35 15.02 10.71 -10.19
N PHE A 36 14.65 10.75 -8.92
CA PHE A 36 13.29 11.03 -8.49
C PHE A 36 13.21 12.49 -8.05
N GLU A 37 12.51 13.31 -8.81
CA GLU A 37 12.23 14.69 -8.43
C GLU A 37 11.41 14.69 -7.12
N ARG A 38 11.91 15.46 -6.15
CA ARG A 38 11.21 15.70 -4.87
C ARG A 38 10.36 16.96 -4.91
N GLU A 39 10.42 17.67 -6.03
CA GLU A 39 9.69 18.92 -6.21
C GLU A 39 8.18 18.69 -6.23
N GLY A 40 7.45 19.63 -5.68
CA GLY A 40 5.99 19.62 -5.66
C GLY A 40 5.34 18.61 -4.70
N ILE A 41 6.11 17.98 -3.80
CA ILE A 41 5.58 17.09 -2.76
C ILE A 41 6.06 17.48 -1.37
N THR A 42 5.24 17.15 -0.37
CA THR A 42 5.56 17.25 1.07
C THR A 42 5.53 15.86 1.67
N THR A 43 6.50 15.54 2.51
CA THR A 43 6.55 14.29 3.27
C THR A 43 6.48 14.60 4.76
N LEU A 44 5.51 13.97 5.44
CA LEU A 44 5.42 13.93 6.89
C LEU A 44 5.88 12.54 7.33
N THR A 45 6.84 12.47 8.24
CA THR A 45 7.49 11.22 8.60
C THR A 45 7.17 10.78 10.02
N ASP A 46 7.26 9.47 10.26
CA ASP A 46 7.27 8.87 11.59
C ASP A 46 6.00 9.10 12.42
N ILE A 47 4.85 9.17 11.75
CA ILE A 47 3.55 9.26 12.39
C ILE A 47 3.19 7.89 12.99
N ALA A 48 2.94 7.84 14.29
CA ALA A 48 2.56 6.60 14.97
C ALA A 48 1.11 6.22 14.65
N TYR A 49 0.88 4.96 14.27
CA TYR A 49 -0.45 4.39 14.06
C TYR A 49 -0.79 3.25 15.06
N GLY A 50 0.15 2.89 15.92
CA GLY A 50 0.02 1.86 16.93
C GLY A 50 1.12 1.93 17.98
N GLU A 51 1.22 0.91 18.83
CA GLU A 51 2.00 0.92 20.07
C GLU A 51 3.39 0.26 19.95
N HIS A 52 3.75 -0.28 18.78
CA HIS A 52 5.00 -1.03 18.60
C HIS A 52 6.17 -0.18 18.08
N GLY A 53 6.28 1.07 18.56
CA GLY A 53 7.39 1.97 18.28
C GLY A 53 7.60 2.18 16.78
N ASP A 54 8.83 2.02 16.28
CA ASP A 54 9.17 2.24 14.87
C ASP A 54 8.48 1.26 13.90
N PHE A 55 8.03 0.11 14.39
CA PHE A 55 7.28 -0.83 13.56
C PHE A 55 5.84 -0.38 13.30
N ASN A 56 5.28 0.48 14.13
CA ASN A 56 3.95 1.04 13.94
C ASN A 56 3.99 2.53 13.56
N LYS A 57 4.91 2.89 12.67
CA LYS A 57 5.01 4.22 12.08
C LYS A 57 4.68 4.21 10.59
N LEU A 58 4.12 5.32 10.13
CA LEU A 58 3.86 5.59 8.72
C LEU A 58 4.44 6.95 8.31
N ASP A 59 4.65 7.11 6.99
CA ASP A 59 4.92 8.40 6.38
C ASP A 59 3.77 8.76 5.43
N ILE A 60 3.44 10.06 5.36
CA ILE A 60 2.48 10.58 4.41
C ILE A 60 3.21 11.44 3.39
N VAL A 61 3.06 11.09 2.12
CA VAL A 61 3.56 11.84 0.97
C VAL A 61 2.37 12.42 0.20
N ARG A 62 2.32 13.73 0.05
CA ARG A 62 1.22 14.43 -0.60
C ARG A 62 1.72 15.58 -1.47
N PRO A 63 0.90 16.17 -2.34
CA PRO A 63 1.24 17.41 -3.03
C PRO A 63 1.65 18.50 -2.03
N ALA A 64 2.66 19.27 -2.38
CA ALA A 64 3.06 20.45 -1.62
C ALA A 64 1.96 21.54 -1.63
N GLY A 65 2.04 22.45 -0.66
CA GLY A 65 1.10 23.55 -0.55
C GLY A 65 -0.12 23.22 0.31
N PRO A 66 -1.23 23.94 0.13
CA PRO A 66 -2.43 23.80 0.94
C PRO A 66 -3.04 22.41 0.89
N VAL A 67 -3.63 21.98 2.00
CA VAL A 67 -4.36 20.73 2.08
C VAL A 67 -5.68 20.89 1.28
N VAL A 68 -5.80 20.13 0.21
CA VAL A 68 -7.01 20.09 -0.62
C VAL A 68 -7.72 18.77 -0.36
N PRO A 69 -8.95 18.75 0.14
CA PRO A 69 -9.66 17.52 0.51
C PRO A 69 -10.08 16.69 -0.72
N GLY A 70 -10.44 15.42 -0.46
CA GLY A 70 -11.02 14.53 -1.47
C GLY A 70 -10.03 13.92 -2.44
N ARG A 71 -8.74 13.91 -2.10
CA ARG A 71 -7.70 13.26 -2.92
C ARG A 71 -7.74 11.74 -2.77
N PRO A 72 -7.54 10.97 -3.85
CA PRO A 72 -7.41 9.52 -3.74
C PRO A 72 -6.21 9.15 -2.86
N VAL A 73 -6.35 8.05 -2.11
CA VAL A 73 -5.33 7.58 -1.16
C VAL A 73 -4.72 6.27 -1.65
N LEU A 74 -3.39 6.16 -1.54
CA LEU A 74 -2.68 4.89 -1.64
C LEU A 74 -2.08 4.55 -0.28
N LEU A 75 -2.37 3.36 0.23
CA LEU A 75 -1.63 2.74 1.33
C LEU A 75 -0.62 1.75 0.75
N HIS A 76 0.68 2.02 0.93
CA HIS A 76 1.75 1.16 0.41
C HIS A 76 2.40 0.34 1.52
N ILE A 77 2.57 -0.97 1.28
CA ILE A 77 3.10 -1.98 2.19
C ILE A 77 4.41 -2.51 1.62
N HIS A 78 5.53 -2.30 2.33
CA HIS A 78 6.83 -2.73 1.84
C HIS A 78 7.00 -4.26 1.84
N GLY A 79 7.91 -4.75 0.99
CA GLY A 79 8.36 -6.13 0.95
C GLY A 79 9.46 -6.44 1.96
N GLY A 80 10.25 -7.49 1.68
CA GLY A 80 11.39 -7.89 2.51
C GLY A 80 11.16 -9.17 3.29
N ALA A 81 10.45 -10.13 2.70
CA ALA A 81 10.23 -11.49 3.26
C ALA A 81 9.67 -11.48 4.70
N TRP A 82 8.92 -10.45 5.07
CA TRP A 82 8.38 -10.21 6.43
C TRP A 82 9.46 -10.06 7.52
N MET A 83 10.75 -10.00 7.14
CA MET A 83 11.90 -9.99 8.05
C MET A 83 12.69 -8.70 8.01
N ILE A 84 12.69 -8.02 6.88
CA ILE A 84 13.41 -6.77 6.64
C ILE A 84 12.52 -5.79 5.89
N GLY A 85 12.99 -4.57 5.72
CA GLY A 85 12.31 -3.54 4.95
C GLY A 85 11.93 -2.32 5.80
N GLN A 86 11.56 -1.26 5.13
CA GLN A 86 11.16 0.00 5.76
C GLN A 86 10.27 0.79 4.80
N LYS A 87 9.30 1.51 5.38
CA LYS A 87 8.37 2.42 4.69
C LYS A 87 9.03 3.45 3.76
N SER A 88 10.28 3.83 4.06
CA SER A 88 11.01 4.89 3.34
C SER A 88 11.93 4.38 2.23
N ARG A 89 12.00 3.07 1.97
CA ARG A 89 13.01 2.49 1.06
C ARG A 89 12.44 1.79 -0.17
N GLU A 90 11.15 1.49 -0.20
CA GLU A 90 10.52 0.76 -1.30
C GLU A 90 9.54 1.64 -2.06
N ALA A 91 9.35 1.33 -3.35
CA ALA A 91 8.38 1.95 -4.25
C ALA A 91 8.45 3.49 -4.35
N LEU A 92 9.58 4.11 -4.06
CA LEU A 92 9.73 5.57 -4.09
C LEU A 92 9.30 6.20 -5.42
N PRO A 93 9.58 5.59 -6.61
CA PRO A 93 9.06 6.09 -7.88
C PRO A 93 7.53 6.15 -7.92
N LEU A 94 6.86 5.07 -7.52
CA LEU A 94 5.39 4.99 -7.49
C LEU A 94 4.80 6.04 -6.53
N ILE A 95 5.34 6.10 -5.32
CA ILE A 95 4.87 6.99 -4.25
C ILE A 95 4.94 8.45 -4.69
N ARG A 96 6.10 8.87 -5.21
CA ARG A 96 6.33 10.25 -5.66
C ARG A 96 5.51 10.59 -6.89
N HIS A 97 5.47 9.69 -7.85
CA HIS A 97 4.68 9.85 -9.06
C HIS A 97 3.20 10.08 -8.75
N LEU A 98 2.63 9.30 -7.85
CA LEU A 98 1.23 9.47 -7.45
C LEU A 98 1.02 10.76 -6.66
N ALA A 99 1.91 11.08 -5.72
CA ALA A 99 1.81 12.32 -4.95
C ALA A 99 1.87 13.56 -5.86
N GLN A 100 2.79 13.60 -6.85
CA GLN A 100 2.85 14.66 -7.84
C GLN A 100 1.60 14.76 -8.72
N ARG A 101 0.83 13.67 -8.84
CA ARG A 101 -0.45 13.62 -9.55
C ARG A 101 -1.69 13.81 -8.68
N GLY A 102 -1.48 14.30 -7.47
CA GLY A 102 -2.57 14.69 -6.60
C GLY A 102 -3.07 13.61 -5.64
N TRP A 103 -2.39 12.47 -5.54
CA TRP A 103 -2.71 11.47 -4.53
C TRP A 103 -2.09 11.81 -3.18
N VAL A 104 -2.71 11.31 -2.13
CA VAL A 104 -2.10 11.21 -0.81
C VAL A 104 -1.63 9.77 -0.61
N VAL A 105 -0.35 9.58 -0.32
CA VAL A 105 0.23 8.25 -0.18
C VAL A 105 0.70 8.05 1.25
N ALA A 106 0.20 7.02 1.91
CA ALA A 106 0.70 6.53 3.19
C ALA A 106 1.60 5.32 2.95
N THR A 107 2.83 5.35 3.48
CA THR A 107 3.74 4.20 3.49
C THR A 107 3.96 3.74 4.93
N ILE A 108 3.90 2.44 5.19
CA ILE A 108 3.89 1.91 6.55
C ILE A 108 5.06 0.99 6.83
N ASN A 109 5.55 1.02 8.07
CA ASN A 109 6.26 -0.10 8.67
C ASN A 109 5.21 -1.07 9.26
N TYR A 110 5.62 -2.28 9.53
CA TYR A 110 4.89 -3.29 10.29
C TYR A 110 5.89 -4.18 11.02
N ARG A 111 5.48 -4.87 12.08
CA ARG A 111 6.36 -5.77 12.84
C ARG A 111 6.91 -6.88 11.94
N LEU A 112 8.17 -7.25 12.19
CA LEU A 112 8.93 -8.17 11.36
C LEU A 112 9.30 -9.44 12.13
N SER A 113 9.39 -10.55 11.41
CA SER A 113 9.92 -11.82 11.92
C SER A 113 11.46 -11.71 12.08
N PRO A 114 12.07 -12.50 12.99
CA PRO A 114 11.47 -13.49 13.90
C PRO A 114 10.92 -12.86 15.19
N ALA A 115 11.14 -11.57 15.42
CA ALA A 115 10.71 -10.89 16.66
C ALA A 115 9.18 -10.90 16.81
N ALA A 116 8.46 -10.79 15.69
CA ALA A 116 7.02 -10.94 15.63
C ALA A 116 6.65 -12.11 14.71
N LYS A 117 5.69 -12.90 15.14
CA LYS A 117 5.18 -14.05 14.39
C LYS A 117 3.84 -13.75 13.76
N TRP A 118 3.41 -14.58 12.83
CA TRP A 118 2.07 -14.58 12.31
C TRP A 118 1.03 -14.67 13.46
N PRO A 119 -0.07 -13.89 13.46
CA PRO A 119 -0.55 -12.96 12.42
C PRO A 119 -0.15 -11.49 12.64
N ALA A 120 0.88 -11.17 13.42
CA ALA A 120 1.22 -9.79 13.79
C ALA A 120 1.37 -8.86 12.59
N HIS A 121 1.91 -9.35 11.48
CA HIS A 121 2.13 -8.58 10.25
C HIS A 121 0.81 -8.03 9.67
N ILE A 122 -0.18 -8.92 9.48
CA ILE A 122 -1.48 -8.48 8.92
C ILE A 122 -2.28 -7.65 9.91
N VAL A 123 -2.18 -7.92 11.21
CA VAL A 123 -2.81 -7.10 12.25
C VAL A 123 -2.29 -5.67 12.21
N ASP A 124 -0.97 -5.48 12.08
CA ASP A 124 -0.38 -4.15 11.98
C ASP A 124 -0.81 -3.43 10.69
N VAL A 125 -0.83 -4.12 9.56
CA VAL A 125 -1.27 -3.56 8.28
C VAL A 125 -2.73 -3.11 8.34
N LYS A 126 -3.62 -3.91 8.94
CA LYS A 126 -5.03 -3.53 9.14
C LYS A 126 -5.17 -2.37 10.14
N ARG A 127 -4.37 -2.33 11.19
CA ARG A 127 -4.34 -1.20 12.14
C ARG A 127 -3.89 0.09 11.46
N ALA A 128 -2.88 0.01 10.57
CA ALA A 128 -2.47 1.16 9.77
C ALA A 128 -3.59 1.64 8.82
N LEU A 129 -4.32 0.73 8.19
CA LEU A 129 -5.49 1.09 7.38
C LEU A 129 -6.58 1.76 8.23
N ALA A 130 -6.84 1.25 9.42
CA ALA A 130 -7.81 1.85 10.35
C ALA A 130 -7.39 3.28 10.72
N TRP A 131 -6.12 3.50 11.01
CA TRP A 131 -5.56 4.82 11.25
C TRP A 131 -5.72 5.74 10.03
N VAL A 132 -5.37 5.26 8.84
CA VAL A 132 -5.54 6.02 7.58
C VAL A 132 -6.99 6.42 7.38
N LYS A 133 -7.95 5.53 7.55
CA LYS A 133 -9.38 5.86 7.45
C LYS A 133 -9.81 6.94 8.43
N ALA A 134 -9.28 6.94 9.64
CA ALA A 134 -9.64 7.90 10.67
C ALA A 134 -9.01 9.30 10.47
N HIS A 135 -7.78 9.36 9.91
CA HIS A 135 -6.96 10.59 9.95
C HIS A 135 -6.58 11.16 8.59
N ILE A 136 -6.69 10.40 7.50
CA ILE A 136 -6.13 10.82 6.21
C ILE A 136 -6.80 12.09 5.64
N ALA A 137 -8.02 12.39 6.07
CA ALA A 137 -8.73 13.62 5.68
C ALA A 137 -7.99 14.88 6.16
N GLU A 138 -7.30 14.84 7.29
CA GLU A 138 -6.48 15.93 7.83
C GLU A 138 -5.30 16.26 6.89
N HIS A 139 -4.92 15.31 6.05
CA HIS A 139 -3.85 15.41 5.05
C HIS A 139 -4.38 15.59 3.62
N GLY A 140 -5.69 15.75 3.45
CA GLY A 140 -6.37 15.97 2.18
C GLY A 140 -6.79 14.69 1.45
N GLY A 141 -6.56 13.51 2.04
CA GLY A 141 -7.00 12.24 1.49
C GLY A 141 -8.50 12.01 1.66
N ASP A 142 -9.09 11.23 0.77
CA ASP A 142 -10.48 10.77 0.85
C ASP A 142 -10.51 9.40 1.56
N PRO A 143 -11.01 9.31 2.80
CA PRO A 143 -11.11 8.03 3.50
C PRO A 143 -12.09 7.04 2.83
N GLY A 144 -12.95 7.53 1.95
CA GLY A 144 -13.86 6.72 1.13
C GLY A 144 -13.22 6.15 -0.13
N PHE A 145 -12.00 6.57 -0.51
CA PHE A 145 -11.29 6.05 -1.67
C PHE A 145 -9.84 5.71 -1.33
N ILE A 146 -9.62 4.50 -0.86
CA ILE A 146 -8.30 3.97 -0.51
C ILE A 146 -7.96 2.79 -1.41
N ALA A 147 -6.89 2.93 -2.19
CA ALA A 147 -6.22 1.82 -2.86
C ALA A 147 -5.06 1.33 -1.98
N ILE A 148 -4.75 0.04 -2.09
CA ILE A 148 -3.61 -0.55 -1.38
C ILE A 148 -2.64 -1.18 -2.37
N SER A 149 -1.35 -1.16 -2.07
CA SER A 149 -0.32 -1.80 -2.89
C SER A 149 0.84 -2.31 -2.04
N GLY A 150 1.60 -3.25 -2.57
CA GLY A 150 2.81 -3.75 -1.95
C GLY A 150 3.53 -4.74 -2.83
N GLY A 151 4.84 -4.92 -2.62
CA GLY A 151 5.67 -5.85 -3.37
C GLY A 151 6.08 -7.05 -2.54
N SER A 152 6.26 -8.25 -3.14
CA SER A 152 6.75 -9.46 -2.47
C SER A 152 5.94 -9.79 -1.21
N ALA A 153 6.54 -9.76 -0.02
CA ALA A 153 5.84 -9.91 1.26
C ALA A 153 4.72 -8.86 1.44
N GLY A 154 4.96 -7.60 1.01
CA GLY A 154 3.95 -6.56 0.98
C GLY A 154 2.83 -6.86 -0.01
N GLY A 155 3.14 -7.50 -1.15
CA GLY A 155 2.13 -7.98 -2.12
C GLY A 155 1.22 -9.05 -1.52
N HIS A 156 1.79 -10.01 -0.78
CA HIS A 156 1.01 -10.98 -0.01
C HIS A 156 0.09 -10.29 1.00
N LEU A 157 0.63 -9.39 1.84
CA LEU A 157 -0.16 -8.66 2.85
C LEU A 157 -1.25 -7.79 2.22
N THR A 158 -0.96 -7.17 1.05
CA THR A 158 -1.94 -6.42 0.24
C THR A 158 -3.11 -7.31 -0.17
N SER A 159 -2.83 -8.49 -0.72
CA SER A 159 -3.89 -9.43 -1.13
C SER A 159 -4.68 -9.93 0.07
N LEU A 160 -3.99 -10.29 1.15
CA LEU A 160 -4.63 -10.79 2.35
C LEU A 160 -5.56 -9.74 2.98
N LEU A 161 -5.12 -8.48 3.09
CA LEU A 161 -5.94 -7.38 3.59
C LEU A 161 -7.21 -7.23 2.74
N ALA A 162 -7.07 -7.23 1.41
CA ALA A 162 -8.20 -7.06 0.48
C ALA A 162 -9.20 -8.23 0.54
N LEU A 163 -8.73 -9.44 0.79
CA LEU A 163 -9.54 -10.67 0.81
C LEU A 163 -10.14 -10.98 2.20
N THR A 164 -9.72 -10.27 3.23
CA THR A 164 -10.22 -10.45 4.60
C THR A 164 -10.78 -9.15 5.20
N PRO A 165 -11.69 -8.43 4.48
CA PRO A 165 -12.26 -7.21 5.02
C PRO A 165 -13.04 -7.53 6.30
N ASN A 166 -12.88 -6.71 7.33
CA ASN A 166 -13.62 -6.79 8.58
C ASN A 166 -13.50 -8.14 9.32
N ASP A 167 -12.46 -8.93 9.03
CA ASP A 167 -12.21 -10.19 9.72
C ASP A 167 -11.67 -9.93 11.13
N PRO A 168 -12.42 -10.26 12.19
CA PRO A 168 -12.03 -10.00 13.57
C PRO A 168 -10.77 -10.75 14.00
N ALA A 169 -10.44 -11.88 13.36
CA ALA A 169 -9.21 -12.63 13.64
C ALA A 169 -7.94 -11.80 13.37
N PHE A 170 -8.03 -10.82 12.48
CA PHE A 170 -6.93 -9.93 12.11
C PHE A 170 -7.13 -8.48 12.59
N GLN A 171 -8.12 -8.24 13.45
CA GLN A 171 -8.44 -6.90 13.99
C GLN A 171 -8.56 -6.88 15.52
N PRO A 172 -7.67 -7.53 16.29
CA PRO A 172 -7.81 -7.59 17.75
C PRO A 172 -7.76 -6.19 18.37
N GLY A 173 -8.81 -5.85 19.14
CA GLY A 173 -8.98 -4.56 19.81
C GLY A 173 -9.47 -3.42 18.90
N PHE A 174 -9.80 -3.70 17.63
CA PHE A 174 -10.43 -2.77 16.68
C PHE A 174 -11.36 -3.48 15.71
N GLU A 175 -12.05 -4.52 16.18
CA GLU A 175 -12.94 -5.41 15.39
C GLU A 175 -14.08 -4.64 14.72
N GLY A 176 -14.53 -3.55 15.35
CA GLY A 176 -15.61 -2.71 14.81
C GLY A 176 -15.20 -1.73 13.70
N VAL A 177 -13.90 -1.67 13.35
CA VAL A 177 -13.41 -0.75 12.32
C VAL A 177 -13.55 -1.38 10.94
N ASP A 178 -14.15 -0.65 10.00
CA ASP A 178 -14.22 -1.08 8.60
C ASP A 178 -12.83 -1.06 7.94
N THR A 179 -12.38 -2.24 7.46
CA THR A 179 -11.12 -2.42 6.75
C THR A 179 -11.30 -2.77 5.26
N GLN A 180 -12.46 -2.44 4.66
CA GLN A 180 -12.66 -2.53 3.22
C GLN A 180 -11.81 -1.48 2.48
N VAL A 181 -11.41 -1.83 1.26
CA VAL A 181 -10.65 -0.96 0.36
C VAL A 181 -11.28 -0.97 -1.03
N GLN A 182 -11.06 0.10 -1.82
CA GLN A 182 -11.66 0.24 -3.14
C GLN A 182 -10.85 -0.44 -4.23
N ALA A 183 -9.54 -0.60 -4.03
CA ALA A 183 -8.67 -1.29 -4.97
C ALA A 183 -7.46 -1.92 -4.26
N ALA A 184 -6.98 -3.03 -4.82
CA ALA A 184 -5.72 -3.67 -4.38
C ALA A 184 -4.84 -3.95 -5.61
N VAL A 185 -3.57 -3.57 -5.50
CA VAL A 185 -2.56 -3.76 -6.55
C VAL A 185 -1.35 -4.49 -5.95
N PRO A 186 -1.45 -5.80 -5.75
CA PRO A 186 -0.35 -6.60 -5.23
C PRO A 186 0.68 -6.88 -6.34
N PHE A 187 1.96 -6.64 -6.05
CA PHE A 187 3.06 -6.92 -6.96
C PHE A 187 3.80 -8.18 -6.50
N TYR A 188 3.94 -9.17 -7.36
CA TYR A 188 4.76 -10.38 -7.19
C TYR A 188 4.75 -10.96 -5.76
N GLY A 189 3.57 -11.00 -5.11
CA GLY A 189 3.39 -11.59 -3.80
C GLY A 189 3.54 -13.13 -3.80
N LYS A 190 3.94 -13.70 -2.67
CA LYS A 190 3.88 -15.14 -2.48
C LYS A 190 2.47 -15.52 -2.01
N TYR A 191 1.77 -16.35 -2.77
CA TYR A 191 0.36 -16.71 -2.48
C TYR A 191 0.17 -18.19 -2.17
N ASP A 192 1.05 -19.06 -2.68
CA ASP A 192 1.07 -20.48 -2.33
C ASP A 192 2.28 -20.81 -1.45
N PHE A 193 2.02 -21.08 -0.18
CA PHE A 193 3.03 -21.40 0.82
C PHE A 193 3.27 -22.90 0.94
N ILE A 194 2.33 -23.73 0.50
CA ILE A 194 2.40 -25.20 0.61
C ILE A 194 2.80 -25.87 -0.69
N ASP A 195 3.05 -25.06 -1.75
CA ASP A 195 3.41 -25.56 -3.09
C ASP A 195 2.43 -26.65 -3.57
N ARG A 196 1.14 -26.31 -3.56
CA ARG A 196 0.03 -27.22 -3.83
C ARG A 196 0.20 -28.01 -5.14
N ASP A 197 0.78 -27.34 -6.15
CA ASP A 197 0.96 -27.89 -7.50
C ASP A 197 2.38 -28.38 -7.75
N GLY A 198 3.26 -28.37 -6.74
CA GLY A 198 4.65 -28.84 -6.82
C GLY A 198 5.54 -28.03 -7.76
N LEU A 199 5.23 -26.75 -7.99
CA LEU A 199 5.90 -25.88 -8.95
C LEU A 199 7.17 -25.21 -8.41
N VAL A 200 7.32 -25.15 -7.06
CA VAL A 200 8.41 -24.43 -6.42
C VAL A 200 9.29 -25.40 -5.62
N LYS A 201 10.41 -25.81 -6.21
CA LYS A 201 11.38 -26.65 -5.51
C LYS A 201 12.01 -25.92 -4.31
N GLY A 202 11.92 -26.48 -3.10
CA GLY A 202 12.61 -25.99 -1.90
C GLY A 202 11.86 -24.98 -1.03
N SER A 203 10.55 -24.84 -1.17
CA SER A 203 9.77 -23.85 -0.39
C SER A 203 9.45 -24.24 1.05
N HIS A 204 9.66 -25.50 1.45
CA HIS A 204 9.20 -26.05 2.74
C HIS A 204 9.86 -25.39 3.97
N GLY A 205 11.17 -25.04 3.91
CA GLY A 205 11.87 -24.42 5.04
C GLY A 205 11.46 -22.98 5.35
N PHE A 206 10.81 -22.29 4.42
CA PHE A 206 10.44 -20.90 4.61
C PHE A 206 9.12 -20.72 5.38
N THR A 207 8.21 -21.67 5.26
CA THR A 207 6.94 -21.69 6.01
C THR A 207 7.14 -21.94 7.50
N GLU A 208 8.06 -22.83 7.87
CA GLU A 208 8.41 -23.10 9.26
C GLU A 208 9.03 -21.89 9.97
N PHE A 209 9.74 -21.06 9.22
CA PHE A 209 10.37 -19.86 9.77
C PHE A 209 9.38 -18.74 10.10
N LEU A 210 8.23 -18.67 9.42
CA LEU A 210 7.21 -17.64 9.62
C LEU A 210 6.17 -18.03 10.69
N ALA A 211 6.06 -19.30 11.02
CA ALA A 211 5.19 -19.85 12.07
C ALA A 211 5.83 -19.72 13.45
#